data_550ecd184781e1a185c4b7732bd2a979
#
_entry.id   550ecd184781e1a185c4b7732bd2a979
#
_cell.length_a   1.000
_cell.length_b   1.000
_cell.length_c   1.000
_cell.angle_alpha   90.00
_cell.angle_beta   90.00
_cell.angle_gamma   90.00
#
_symmetry.space_group_name_H-M   'P 1'
#
loop_
_entity.id
_entity.type
_entity.pdbx_description
1 polymer ?
#
loop_
_entity_poly.entity_id
_entity_poly.type
_entity_poly.pdbx_seq_one_letter_code
_entity_poly.pdbx_strand_id
1 'polypeptide(L)'
;MATNGNKKEYDYVVALDIGTSKVVCLIGQLTDSHAVEIVALGSYPSSGLKKGVVVNIDATTDAIQKSMDQAKNSFDGKLKNVYVGIAGNHIKSLNSHGIVGIKDKEVTPFDIDRVIEAAQAVAIPSDQKVLHVLPQEFVIDDQDSIREPLGMSGVRLESHVHLVTCANNAIQNIEKCVKRCGITLDGFVLEQLASSYSVLSEDEKELGVCIVDIGGGTTDTVSYTHLRAHETY
;
A
#
# COMPACT_ATOMS: atom_id res chain seq x y z
N MET A 1 -10.20 27.89 38.80
CA MET A 1 -9.60 28.20 37.50
C MET A 1 -9.15 26.87 36.90
N ALA A 2 -9.91 26.32 35.97
CA ALA A 2 -9.59 25.08 35.29
C ALA A 2 -8.61 25.39 34.15
N THR A 3 -7.41 24.84 34.24
CA THR A 3 -6.41 24.89 33.16
C THR A 3 -6.94 24.10 31.97
N ASN A 4 -7.35 24.81 30.93
CA ASN A 4 -7.59 24.23 29.59
C ASN A 4 -6.24 23.70 29.08
N GLY A 5 -5.96 22.44 29.34
CA GLY A 5 -4.87 21.74 28.66
C GLY A 5 -5.21 21.65 27.17
N ASN A 6 -4.46 22.35 26.36
CA ASN A 6 -4.45 22.19 24.91
C ASN A 6 -4.16 20.69 24.63
N LYS A 7 -5.20 19.90 24.32
CA LYS A 7 -5.01 18.55 23.78
C LYS A 7 -4.26 18.74 22.47
N LYS A 8 -2.97 18.35 22.42
CA LYS A 8 -2.26 18.22 21.16
C LYS A 8 -3.13 17.32 20.28
N GLU A 9 -3.58 17.83 19.16
CA GLU A 9 -4.28 17.04 18.16
C GLU A 9 -3.18 16.18 17.48
N TYR A 10 -3.14 14.92 17.82
CA TYR A 10 -2.20 13.97 17.24
C TYR A 10 -2.79 13.44 15.94
N ASP A 11 -1.96 13.37 14.90
CA ASP A 11 -2.33 12.69 13.67
C ASP A 11 -2.21 11.18 13.87
N TYR A 12 -3.34 10.48 13.67
CA TYR A 12 -3.42 9.04 13.78
C TYR A 12 -3.64 8.40 12.42
N VAL A 13 -2.96 7.29 12.20
CA VAL A 13 -3.16 6.42 11.04
C VAL A 13 -3.77 5.11 11.53
N VAL A 14 -4.83 4.67 10.88
CA VAL A 14 -5.49 3.39 11.18
C VAL A 14 -5.28 2.45 10.02
N ALA A 15 -4.84 1.24 10.32
CA ALA A 15 -4.66 0.17 9.34
C ALA A 15 -5.50 -1.06 9.72
N LEU A 16 -6.14 -1.67 8.72
CA LEU A 16 -6.82 -2.95 8.83
C LEU A 16 -6.11 -3.99 7.95
N ASP A 17 -5.62 -5.04 8.58
CA ASP A 17 -5.22 -6.28 7.91
C ASP A 17 -6.40 -7.25 7.98
N ILE A 18 -7.01 -7.53 6.81
CA ILE A 18 -8.21 -8.38 6.70
C ILE A 18 -7.77 -9.75 6.17
N GLY A 19 -7.12 -10.53 7.03
CA GLY A 19 -6.58 -11.83 6.68
C GLY A 19 -7.59 -12.98 6.74
N THR A 20 -7.22 -14.13 6.18
CA THR A 20 -8.03 -15.36 6.18
C THR A 20 -8.19 -15.95 7.59
N SER A 21 -7.18 -15.81 8.45
CA SER A 21 -7.15 -16.37 9.81
C SER A 21 -7.69 -15.39 10.85
N LYS A 22 -7.33 -14.13 10.73
CA LYS A 22 -7.66 -13.05 11.67
C LYS A 22 -7.82 -11.73 10.95
N VAL A 23 -8.59 -10.82 11.54
CA VAL A 23 -8.62 -9.40 11.19
C VAL A 23 -7.89 -8.63 12.27
N VAL A 24 -6.97 -7.78 11.90
CA VAL A 24 -6.18 -6.94 12.82
C VAL A 24 -6.44 -5.48 12.52
N CYS A 25 -6.75 -4.71 13.56
CA CYS A 25 -6.83 -3.26 13.52
C CYS A 25 -5.63 -2.69 14.27
N LEU A 26 -4.82 -1.89 13.61
CA LEU A 26 -3.68 -1.17 14.17
C LEU A 26 -3.98 0.32 14.18
N ILE A 27 -3.65 0.99 15.28
CA ILE A 27 -3.70 2.46 15.38
C ILE A 27 -2.30 2.94 15.67
N GLY A 28 -1.75 3.70 14.75
CA GLY A 28 -0.45 4.35 14.86
C GLY A 28 -0.60 5.85 15.08
N GLN A 29 0.23 6.42 15.93
CA GLN A 29 0.40 7.85 16.13
C GLN A 29 1.61 8.32 15.35
N LEU A 30 1.44 9.37 14.54
CA LEU A 30 2.57 10.03 13.90
C LEU A 30 3.32 10.86 14.93
N THR A 31 4.62 10.63 15.05
CA THR A 31 5.51 11.39 15.94
C THR A 31 6.07 12.62 15.23
N ASP A 32 6.60 13.57 15.99
CA ASP A 32 7.25 14.78 15.46
C ASP A 32 8.47 14.43 14.56
N SER A 33 9.05 13.22 14.70
CA SER A 33 10.13 12.68 13.87
C SER A 33 9.64 11.94 12.60
N HIS A 34 8.36 12.03 12.28
CA HIS A 34 7.70 11.31 11.17
C HIS A 34 7.74 9.77 11.31
N ALA A 35 8.05 9.25 12.49
CA ALA A 35 7.90 7.83 12.78
C ALA A 35 6.46 7.51 13.21
N VAL A 36 6.05 6.24 13.06
CA VAL A 36 4.75 5.74 13.52
C VAL A 36 4.96 4.93 14.79
N GLU A 37 4.31 5.34 15.88
CA GLU A 37 4.25 4.59 17.13
C GLU A 37 2.91 3.88 17.26
N ILE A 38 2.92 2.56 17.46
CA ILE A 38 1.67 1.79 17.63
C ILE A 38 1.11 2.05 19.01
N VAL A 39 -0.05 2.68 19.07
CA VAL A 39 -0.73 3.06 20.31
C VAL A 39 -1.90 2.14 20.66
N ALA A 40 -2.47 1.42 19.70
CA ALA A 40 -3.51 0.43 19.97
C ALA A 40 -3.50 -0.69 18.92
N LEU A 41 -3.93 -1.87 19.36
CA LEU A 41 -4.08 -3.07 18.54
C LEU A 41 -5.36 -3.80 18.94
N GLY A 42 -6.14 -4.23 17.94
CA GLY A 42 -7.25 -5.15 18.10
C GLY A 42 -7.12 -6.30 17.11
N SER A 43 -7.40 -7.52 17.55
CA SER A 43 -7.32 -8.71 16.70
C SER A 43 -8.51 -9.62 16.95
N TYR A 44 -9.20 -10.04 15.88
CA TYR A 44 -10.35 -10.92 15.97
C TYR A 44 -10.28 -12.05 14.93
N PRO A 45 -10.69 -13.29 15.26
CA PRO A 45 -10.71 -14.39 14.30
C PRO A 45 -11.55 -14.06 13.07
N SER A 46 -11.02 -14.37 11.88
CA SER A 46 -11.71 -14.17 10.61
C SER A 46 -12.51 -15.42 10.23
N SER A 47 -13.73 -15.24 9.73
CA SER A 47 -14.57 -16.32 9.24
C SER A 47 -15.21 -16.04 7.88
N GLY A 48 -15.02 -14.84 7.36
CA GLY A 48 -15.65 -14.37 6.12
C GLY A 48 -14.74 -14.39 4.89
N LEU A 49 -13.47 -14.81 5.02
CA LEU A 49 -12.50 -14.88 3.94
C LEU A 49 -12.09 -16.31 3.62
N LYS A 50 -11.78 -16.53 2.34
CA LYS A 50 -11.16 -17.77 1.85
C LYS A 50 -10.07 -17.41 0.85
N LYS A 51 -8.82 -17.78 1.15
CA LYS A 51 -7.65 -17.48 0.29
C LYS A 51 -7.56 -15.99 -0.09
N GLY A 52 -7.68 -15.11 0.90
CA GLY A 52 -7.60 -13.66 0.70
C GLY A 52 -8.84 -13.01 0.06
N VAL A 53 -9.89 -13.78 -0.29
CA VAL A 53 -11.10 -13.26 -0.94
C VAL A 53 -12.27 -13.27 0.02
N VAL A 54 -13.04 -12.18 0.08
CA VAL A 54 -14.28 -12.09 0.86
C VAL A 54 -15.35 -13.00 0.24
N VAL A 55 -15.76 -14.02 0.99
CA VAL A 55 -16.83 -14.97 0.60
C VAL A 55 -18.10 -14.76 1.42
N ASN A 56 -18.04 -14.04 2.52
CA ASN A 56 -19.19 -13.66 3.34
C ASN A 56 -19.02 -12.26 3.89
N ILE A 57 -19.81 -11.32 3.34
CA ILE A 57 -19.74 -9.89 3.70
C ILE A 57 -20.10 -9.68 5.18
N ASP A 58 -21.16 -10.32 5.69
CA ASP A 58 -21.64 -10.10 7.05
C ASP A 58 -20.64 -10.60 8.09
N ALA A 59 -20.07 -11.79 7.88
CA ALA A 59 -19.04 -12.36 8.75
C ALA A 59 -17.76 -11.53 8.73
N THR A 60 -17.35 -11.01 7.56
CA THR A 60 -16.18 -10.14 7.44
C THR A 60 -16.41 -8.81 8.15
N THR A 61 -17.60 -8.20 7.97
CA THR A 61 -17.97 -6.95 8.63
C THR A 61 -17.95 -7.10 10.15
N ASP A 62 -18.51 -8.20 10.69
CA ASP A 62 -18.51 -8.49 12.14
C ASP A 62 -17.08 -8.63 12.68
N ALA A 63 -16.19 -9.33 11.95
CA ALA A 63 -14.80 -9.49 12.35
C ALA A 63 -14.03 -8.16 12.34
N ILE A 64 -14.26 -7.31 11.33
CA ILE A 64 -13.69 -5.94 11.28
C ILE A 64 -14.17 -5.13 12.47
N GLN A 65 -15.49 -5.11 12.70
CA GLN A 65 -16.08 -4.33 13.81
C GLN A 65 -15.49 -4.75 15.16
N LYS A 66 -15.39 -6.04 15.42
CA LYS A 66 -14.85 -6.59 16.68
C LYS A 66 -13.35 -6.30 16.86
N SER A 67 -12.57 -6.36 15.78
CA SER A 67 -11.14 -5.98 15.84
C SER A 67 -10.98 -4.48 16.16
N MET A 68 -11.80 -3.63 15.56
CA MET A 68 -11.83 -2.19 15.83
C MET A 68 -12.27 -1.88 17.27
N ASP A 69 -13.29 -2.57 17.77
CA ASP A 69 -13.78 -2.37 19.14
C ASP A 69 -12.72 -2.77 20.17
N GLN A 70 -11.95 -3.84 19.89
CA GLN A 70 -10.79 -4.18 20.74
C GLN A 70 -9.71 -3.10 20.70
N ALA A 71 -9.35 -2.57 19.53
CA ALA A 71 -8.38 -1.48 19.43
C ALA A 71 -8.84 -0.23 20.20
N LYS A 72 -10.14 0.10 20.16
CA LYS A 72 -10.72 1.21 20.89
C LYS A 72 -10.66 1.07 22.41
N ASN A 73 -10.52 -0.13 22.97
CA ASN A 73 -10.36 -0.31 24.42
C ASN A 73 -9.09 0.38 24.97
N SER A 74 -8.09 0.57 24.13
CA SER A 74 -6.82 1.23 24.46
C SER A 74 -6.65 2.59 23.80
N PHE A 75 -7.71 3.10 23.12
CA PHE A 75 -7.66 4.32 22.33
C PHE A 75 -8.93 5.15 22.43
N ASP A 76 -8.82 6.34 23.02
CA ASP A 76 -9.96 7.26 23.23
C ASP A 76 -10.34 8.10 22.00
N GLY A 77 -9.62 7.96 20.87
CA GLY A 77 -9.84 8.72 19.65
C GLY A 77 -10.99 8.17 18.80
N LYS A 78 -11.39 8.95 17.78
CA LYS A 78 -12.38 8.52 16.78
C LYS A 78 -11.66 7.91 15.58
N LEU A 79 -12.02 6.69 15.23
CA LEU A 79 -11.58 6.06 13.98
C LEU A 79 -12.49 6.61 12.85
N LYS A 80 -11.94 7.42 11.97
CA LYS A 80 -12.66 8.00 10.83
C LYS A 80 -12.30 7.32 9.53
N ASN A 81 -11.02 7.18 9.30
CA ASN A 81 -10.43 6.72 8.05
C ASN A 81 -9.50 5.55 8.31
N VAL A 82 -9.37 4.66 7.33
CA VAL A 82 -8.49 3.50 7.44
C VAL A 82 -7.81 3.18 6.12
N TYR A 83 -6.57 2.72 6.19
CA TYR A 83 -5.91 1.98 5.13
C TYR A 83 -6.17 0.48 5.30
N VAL A 84 -6.38 -0.22 4.20
CA VAL A 84 -6.68 -1.66 4.23
C VAL A 84 -5.60 -2.44 3.49
N GLY A 85 -5.04 -3.44 4.17
CA GLY A 85 -4.18 -4.43 3.56
C GLY A 85 -4.97 -5.32 2.60
N ILE A 86 -4.33 -5.66 1.47
CA ILE A 86 -4.91 -6.57 0.49
C ILE A 86 -3.83 -7.53 -0.03
N ALA A 87 -4.16 -8.83 -0.08
CA ALA A 87 -3.31 -9.90 -0.61
C ALA A 87 -4.16 -10.98 -1.25
N GLY A 88 -3.55 -11.83 -2.06
CA GLY A 88 -4.20 -13.01 -2.65
C GLY A 88 -4.19 -13.03 -4.18
N ASN A 89 -4.74 -14.11 -4.75
CA ASN A 89 -4.66 -14.45 -6.17
C ASN A 89 -5.44 -13.54 -7.14
N HIS A 90 -6.19 -12.58 -6.61
CA HIS A 90 -6.89 -11.54 -7.37
C HIS A 90 -6.03 -10.31 -7.65
N ILE A 91 -4.81 -10.30 -7.14
CA ILE A 91 -3.78 -9.31 -7.45
C ILE A 91 -2.96 -9.82 -8.63
N LYS A 92 -2.62 -8.93 -9.53
CA LYS A 92 -1.75 -9.20 -10.68
C LYS A 92 -0.79 -8.06 -10.85
N SER A 93 0.31 -8.30 -11.51
CA SER A 93 1.26 -7.25 -11.82
C SER A 93 1.72 -7.33 -13.27
N LEU A 94 2.22 -6.22 -13.77
CA LEU A 94 2.82 -6.11 -15.08
C LEU A 94 3.87 -5.00 -15.09
N ASN A 95 4.89 -5.17 -15.89
CA ASN A 95 5.88 -4.13 -16.14
C ASN A 95 5.43 -3.27 -17.31
N SER A 96 5.61 -1.97 -17.18
CA SER A 96 5.35 -0.99 -18.21
C SER A 96 6.47 0.03 -18.28
N HIS A 97 6.51 0.81 -19.35
CA HIS A 97 7.45 1.91 -19.49
C HIS A 97 6.75 3.12 -20.12
N GLY A 98 7.19 4.30 -19.69
CA GLY A 98 6.75 5.58 -20.23
C GLY A 98 7.94 6.33 -20.78
N ILE A 99 7.70 7.20 -21.78
CA ILE A 99 8.71 8.03 -22.41
C ILE A 99 8.14 9.42 -22.61
N VAL A 100 8.89 10.46 -22.21
CA VAL A 100 8.53 11.87 -22.43
C VAL A 100 9.75 12.70 -22.85
N GLY A 101 9.51 13.76 -23.61
CA GLY A 101 10.54 14.77 -23.87
C GLY A 101 10.69 15.73 -22.69
N ILE A 102 11.93 16.09 -22.36
CA ILE A 102 12.28 17.10 -21.35
C ILE A 102 12.28 18.46 -22.02
N LYS A 103 11.45 19.42 -21.54
CA LYS A 103 11.29 20.71 -22.22
C LYS A 103 12.49 21.66 -22.07
N ASP A 104 13.00 21.78 -20.86
CA ASP A 104 14.02 22.78 -20.53
C ASP A 104 15.43 22.18 -20.38
N LYS A 105 15.63 20.97 -20.94
CA LYS A 105 16.88 20.20 -20.86
C LYS A 105 17.33 19.85 -19.43
N GLU A 106 16.45 20.02 -18.46
CA GLU A 106 16.64 19.64 -17.07
C GLU A 106 15.34 19.01 -16.56
N VAL A 107 15.46 17.85 -15.90
CA VAL A 107 14.32 17.10 -15.40
C VAL A 107 13.67 17.83 -14.24
N THR A 108 12.39 18.12 -14.38
CA THR A 108 11.55 18.76 -13.36
C THR A 108 10.63 17.72 -12.69
N PRO A 109 10.02 18.03 -11.51
CA PRO A 109 8.99 17.16 -10.92
C PRO A 109 7.83 16.88 -11.89
N PHE A 110 7.47 17.88 -12.72
CA PHE A 110 6.40 17.73 -13.71
C PHE A 110 6.76 16.71 -14.82
N ASP A 111 8.05 16.61 -15.20
CA ASP A 111 8.48 15.61 -16.17
C ASP A 111 8.43 14.19 -15.58
N ILE A 112 8.77 14.07 -14.28
CA ILE A 112 8.66 12.80 -13.52
C ILE A 112 7.19 12.35 -13.47
N ASP A 113 6.28 13.23 -13.09
CA ASP A 113 4.84 12.90 -13.07
C ASP A 113 4.35 12.48 -14.46
N ARG A 114 4.71 13.20 -15.51
CA ARG A 114 4.33 12.89 -16.90
C ARG A 114 4.86 11.55 -17.39
N VAL A 115 6.09 11.20 -17.07
CA VAL A 115 6.66 9.91 -17.51
C VAL A 115 6.02 8.74 -16.79
N ILE A 116 5.67 8.91 -15.50
CA ILE A 116 4.94 7.91 -14.72
C ILE A 116 3.50 7.77 -15.26
N GLU A 117 2.82 8.89 -15.58
CA GLU A 117 1.49 8.85 -16.23
C GLU A 117 1.55 8.15 -17.59
N ALA A 118 2.57 8.42 -18.40
CA ALA A 118 2.77 7.76 -19.68
C ALA A 118 2.97 6.24 -19.51
N ALA A 119 3.71 5.83 -18.49
CA ALA A 119 3.89 4.41 -18.16
C ALA A 119 2.57 3.74 -17.70
N GLN A 120 1.66 4.48 -17.09
CA GLN A 120 0.34 3.99 -16.67
C GLN A 120 -0.68 3.88 -17.82
N ALA A 121 -0.41 4.50 -18.97
CA ALA A 121 -1.31 4.49 -20.12
C ALA A 121 -1.35 3.14 -20.87
N VAL A 122 -0.98 2.06 -20.21
CA VAL A 122 -1.07 0.69 -20.73
C VAL A 122 -2.50 0.16 -20.62
N ALA A 123 -2.90 -0.70 -21.55
CA ALA A 123 -4.21 -1.32 -21.53
C ALA A 123 -4.36 -2.29 -20.35
N ILE A 124 -5.16 -1.90 -19.38
CA ILE A 124 -5.52 -2.74 -18.23
C ILE A 124 -6.90 -3.34 -18.49
N PRO A 125 -7.11 -4.65 -18.18
CA PRO A 125 -8.43 -5.26 -18.29
C PRO A 125 -9.48 -4.48 -17.51
N SER A 126 -10.69 -4.34 -18.06
CA SER A 126 -11.78 -3.55 -17.46
C SER A 126 -12.26 -4.03 -16.10
N ASP A 127 -11.98 -5.29 -15.76
CA ASP A 127 -12.25 -5.92 -14.47
C ASP A 127 -11.15 -5.71 -13.43
N GLN A 128 -10.07 -5.01 -13.78
CA GLN A 128 -8.93 -4.70 -12.94
C GLN A 128 -8.84 -3.19 -12.64
N LYS A 129 -8.25 -2.86 -11.50
CA LYS A 129 -7.91 -1.49 -11.09
C LYS A 129 -6.45 -1.45 -10.66
N VAL A 130 -5.74 -0.39 -11.02
CA VAL A 130 -4.38 -0.15 -10.51
C VAL A 130 -4.44 0.08 -9.00
N LEU A 131 -3.66 -0.67 -8.28
CA LEU A 131 -3.49 -0.60 -6.84
C LEU A 131 -2.24 0.22 -6.48
N HIS A 132 -1.10 -0.13 -7.09
CA HIS A 132 0.17 0.56 -6.93
C HIS A 132 0.87 0.78 -8.26
N VAL A 133 1.62 1.88 -8.32
CA VAL A 133 2.56 2.20 -9.40
C VAL A 133 3.93 2.33 -8.74
N LEU A 134 4.82 1.42 -9.06
CA LEU A 134 6.14 1.32 -8.42
C LEU A 134 7.22 1.64 -9.46
N PRO A 135 7.74 2.87 -9.50
CA PRO A 135 8.88 3.21 -10.35
C PRO A 135 10.07 2.33 -9.98
N GLN A 136 10.70 1.73 -10.99
CA GLN A 136 11.84 0.84 -10.81
C GLN A 136 13.15 1.55 -11.12
N GLU A 137 13.18 2.27 -12.24
CA GLU A 137 14.32 3.07 -12.66
C GLU A 137 13.88 4.13 -13.65
N PHE A 138 14.73 5.12 -13.81
CA PHE A 138 14.65 6.12 -14.85
C PHE A 138 15.83 6.00 -15.81
N VAL A 139 15.58 6.39 -17.07
CA VAL A 139 16.61 6.47 -18.10
C VAL A 139 16.57 7.89 -18.67
N ILE A 140 17.74 8.55 -18.76
CA ILE A 140 17.87 9.87 -19.38
C ILE A 140 18.77 9.70 -20.60
N ASP A 141 18.21 9.97 -21.78
CA ASP A 141 18.86 9.76 -23.08
C ASP A 141 19.34 8.30 -23.20
N ASP A 142 20.65 8.04 -23.01
CA ASP A 142 21.26 6.69 -23.06
C ASP A 142 21.81 6.24 -21.70
N GLN A 143 21.55 6.99 -20.63
CA GLN A 143 21.98 6.65 -19.28
C GLN A 143 20.85 5.96 -18.51
N ASP A 144 21.02 4.69 -18.20
CA ASP A 144 20.08 3.88 -17.42
C ASP A 144 20.38 3.87 -15.91
N SER A 145 19.61 3.09 -15.17
CA SER A 145 19.78 2.82 -13.74
C SER A 145 19.74 4.06 -12.84
N ILE A 146 19.06 5.12 -13.29
CA ILE A 146 18.90 6.35 -12.52
C ILE A 146 17.75 6.15 -11.52
N ARG A 147 17.98 6.48 -10.24
CA ARG A 147 16.97 6.44 -9.17
C ARG A 147 16.29 7.78 -8.94
N GLU A 148 17.08 8.85 -8.94
CA GLU A 148 16.64 10.22 -8.70
C GLU A 148 16.96 11.09 -9.91
N PRO A 149 16.07 11.20 -10.89
CA PRO A 149 16.32 11.93 -12.12
C PRO A 149 16.20 13.45 -11.95
N LEU A 150 15.62 13.93 -10.84
CA LEU A 150 15.34 15.35 -10.62
C LEU A 150 16.61 16.23 -10.76
N GLY A 151 16.55 17.28 -11.56
CA GLY A 151 17.65 18.20 -11.80
C GLY A 151 18.73 17.68 -12.77
N MET A 152 18.63 16.47 -13.27
CA MET A 152 19.55 15.95 -14.27
C MET A 152 19.27 16.54 -15.65
N SER A 153 20.34 16.74 -16.44
CA SER A 153 20.23 17.29 -17.79
C SER A 153 20.01 16.19 -18.82
N GLY A 154 19.11 16.45 -19.77
CA GLY A 154 18.81 15.55 -20.88
C GLY A 154 17.69 16.05 -21.76
N VAL A 155 17.36 15.33 -22.82
CA VAL A 155 16.27 15.65 -23.74
C VAL A 155 15.12 14.64 -23.72
N ARG A 156 15.39 13.42 -23.24
CA ARG A 156 14.42 12.32 -23.16
C ARG A 156 14.49 11.68 -21.78
N LEU A 157 13.32 11.57 -21.12
CA LEU A 157 13.16 10.85 -19.85
C LEU A 157 12.28 9.62 -20.08
N GLU A 158 12.77 8.48 -19.67
CA GLU A 158 11.99 7.24 -19.62
C GLU A 158 11.85 6.76 -18.17
N SER A 159 10.76 6.08 -17.86
CA SER A 159 10.59 5.40 -16.57
C SER A 159 10.09 3.97 -16.79
N HIS A 160 10.76 3.02 -16.18
CA HIS A 160 10.29 1.64 -16.07
C HIS A 160 9.49 1.53 -14.77
N VAL A 161 8.26 1.05 -14.86
CA VAL A 161 7.38 0.93 -13.71
C VAL A 161 6.82 -0.48 -13.57
N HIS A 162 6.65 -0.91 -12.34
CA HIS A 162 5.91 -2.12 -11.99
C HIS A 162 4.51 -1.71 -11.53
N LEU A 163 3.49 -2.12 -12.28
CA LEU A 163 2.09 -1.83 -11.99
C LEU A 163 1.48 -3.03 -11.27
N VAL A 164 0.92 -2.79 -10.10
CA VAL A 164 0.14 -3.78 -9.36
C VAL A 164 -1.33 -3.49 -9.55
N THR A 165 -2.09 -4.48 -9.98
CA THR A 165 -3.54 -4.38 -10.21
C THR A 165 -4.30 -5.34 -9.33
N CYS A 166 -5.57 -5.06 -9.10
CA CYS A 166 -6.46 -5.89 -8.30
C CYS A 166 -7.83 -6.01 -8.98
N ALA A 167 -8.46 -7.17 -8.86
CA ALA A 167 -9.80 -7.38 -9.38
C ALA A 167 -10.82 -6.44 -8.73
N ASN A 168 -11.61 -5.73 -9.53
CA ASN A 168 -12.60 -4.74 -9.08
C ASN A 168 -13.59 -5.30 -8.07
N ASN A 169 -14.06 -6.54 -8.26
CA ASN A 169 -15.01 -7.19 -7.37
C ASN A 169 -14.42 -7.44 -5.97
N ALA A 170 -13.13 -7.79 -5.86
CA ALA A 170 -12.46 -7.97 -4.58
C ALA A 170 -12.37 -6.64 -3.81
N ILE A 171 -11.92 -5.57 -4.47
CA ILE A 171 -11.90 -4.21 -3.93
C ILE A 171 -13.29 -3.80 -3.42
N GLN A 172 -14.32 -3.92 -4.26
CA GLN A 172 -15.69 -3.52 -3.92
C GLN A 172 -16.27 -4.29 -2.73
N ASN A 173 -15.93 -5.58 -2.57
CA ASN A 173 -16.41 -6.36 -1.44
C ASN A 173 -15.78 -5.90 -0.13
N ILE A 174 -14.48 -5.62 -0.12
CA ILE A 174 -13.79 -5.06 1.05
C ILE A 174 -14.34 -3.66 1.37
N GLU A 175 -14.50 -2.78 0.38
CA GLU A 175 -15.09 -1.45 0.55
C GLU A 175 -16.49 -1.51 1.19
N LYS A 176 -17.32 -2.47 0.78
CA LYS A 176 -18.66 -2.68 1.38
C LYS A 176 -18.56 -3.08 2.85
N CYS A 177 -17.62 -3.97 3.21
CA CYS A 177 -17.41 -4.37 4.59
C CYS A 177 -16.99 -3.19 5.46
N VAL A 178 -16.00 -2.41 5.00
CA VAL A 178 -15.48 -1.23 5.70
C VAL A 178 -16.57 -0.15 5.89
N LYS A 179 -17.32 0.16 4.83
CA LYS A 179 -18.43 1.13 4.89
C LYS A 179 -19.52 0.72 5.87
N ARG A 180 -19.83 -0.58 5.99
CA ARG A 180 -20.80 -1.08 6.95
C ARG A 180 -20.36 -0.93 8.40
N CYS A 181 -19.06 -0.84 8.67
CA CYS A 181 -18.50 -0.50 9.98
C CYS A 181 -18.53 1.02 10.27
N GLY A 182 -19.07 1.83 9.37
CA GLY A 182 -19.21 3.29 9.55
C GLY A 182 -17.90 4.07 9.44
N ILE A 183 -16.89 3.52 8.75
CA ILE A 183 -15.59 4.15 8.52
C ILE A 183 -15.33 4.37 7.03
N THR A 184 -14.49 5.34 6.74
CA THR A 184 -14.09 5.71 5.37
C THR A 184 -12.79 4.98 5.01
N LEU A 185 -12.71 4.45 3.81
CA LEU A 185 -11.50 3.87 3.26
C LEU A 185 -10.66 4.99 2.64
N ASP A 186 -9.42 5.16 3.11
CA ASP A 186 -8.44 6.09 2.53
C ASP A 186 -7.69 5.46 1.36
N GLY A 187 -7.38 4.17 1.46
CA GLY A 187 -6.68 3.46 0.39
C GLY A 187 -6.43 2.00 0.69
N PHE A 188 -6.00 1.30 -0.34
CA PHE A 188 -5.50 -0.06 -0.23
C PHE A 188 -3.99 -0.09 -0.27
N VAL A 189 -3.40 -0.99 0.50
CA VAL A 189 -1.97 -1.25 0.51
C VAL A 189 -1.74 -2.74 0.30
N LEU A 190 -0.85 -3.10 -0.60
CA LEU A 190 -0.44 -4.48 -0.79
C LEU A 190 0.27 -4.98 0.47
N GLU A 191 -0.21 -6.07 1.07
CA GLU A 191 0.29 -6.58 2.36
C GLU A 191 1.79 -6.92 2.30
N GLN A 192 2.25 -7.53 1.22
CA GLN A 192 3.65 -7.88 1.03
C GLN A 192 4.57 -6.66 1.00
N LEU A 193 4.13 -5.56 0.38
CA LEU A 193 4.86 -4.29 0.41
C LEU A 193 4.89 -3.70 1.82
N ALA A 194 3.74 -3.69 2.51
CA ALA A 194 3.66 -3.21 3.89
C ALA A 194 4.61 -4.01 4.81
N SER A 195 4.60 -5.34 4.71
CA SER A 195 5.52 -6.22 5.43
C SER A 195 6.97 -5.89 5.13
N SER A 196 7.31 -5.68 3.85
CA SER A 196 8.68 -5.36 3.44
C SER A 196 9.18 -4.02 4.01
N TYR A 197 8.33 -3.00 4.06
CA TYR A 197 8.68 -1.71 4.65
C TYR A 197 8.89 -1.80 6.17
N SER A 198 8.26 -2.75 6.84
CA SER A 198 8.36 -2.89 8.29
C SER A 198 9.55 -3.74 8.75
N VAL A 199 10.04 -4.66 7.91
CA VAL A 199 11.05 -5.66 8.34
C VAL A 199 12.37 -5.59 7.59
N LEU A 200 12.44 -4.96 6.41
CA LEU A 200 13.67 -4.85 5.63
C LEU A 200 14.36 -3.51 5.79
N SER A 201 15.67 -3.56 5.92
CA SER A 201 16.54 -2.41 5.74
C SER A 201 16.78 -2.09 4.26
N GLU A 202 17.21 -0.87 3.96
CA GLU A 202 17.56 -0.48 2.59
C GLU A 202 18.75 -1.30 2.06
N ASP A 203 19.73 -1.62 2.92
CA ASP A 203 20.89 -2.44 2.55
C ASP A 203 20.47 -3.85 2.09
N GLU A 204 19.49 -4.48 2.77
CA GLU A 204 18.95 -5.79 2.38
C GLU A 204 18.23 -5.71 1.03
N LYS A 205 17.47 -4.65 0.78
CA LYS A 205 16.80 -4.43 -0.51
C LYS A 205 17.82 -4.20 -1.63
N GLU A 206 18.93 -3.53 -1.35
CA GLU A 206 19.99 -3.29 -2.33
C GLU A 206 20.77 -4.56 -2.67
N LEU A 207 21.14 -5.36 -1.67
CA LEU A 207 21.84 -6.64 -1.84
C LEU A 207 20.99 -7.70 -2.53
N GLY A 208 19.68 -7.54 -2.49
CA GLY A 208 18.71 -8.50 -2.99
C GLY A 208 18.19 -9.42 -1.89
N VAL A 209 16.87 -9.40 -1.72
CA VAL A 209 16.18 -10.17 -0.67
C VAL A 209 14.81 -10.62 -1.17
N CYS A 210 14.35 -11.75 -0.65
CA CYS A 210 12.99 -12.23 -0.87
C CYS A 210 12.28 -12.36 0.48
N ILE A 211 11.11 -11.74 0.61
CA ILE A 211 10.19 -11.97 1.72
C ILE A 211 9.18 -13.02 1.30
N VAL A 212 8.94 -13.98 2.19
CA VAL A 212 7.85 -14.95 2.07
C VAL A 212 6.88 -14.71 3.21
N ASP A 213 5.68 -14.24 2.89
CA ASP A 213 4.59 -14.05 3.84
C ASP A 213 3.70 -15.30 3.84
N ILE A 214 3.65 -16.00 4.96
CA ILE A 214 2.90 -17.25 5.12
C ILE A 214 1.68 -16.99 5.99
N GLY A 215 0.57 -16.71 5.35
CA GLY A 215 -0.72 -16.44 5.99
C GLY A 215 -1.54 -17.70 6.29
N GLY A 216 -2.77 -17.50 6.79
CA GLY A 216 -3.71 -18.58 7.08
C GLY A 216 -4.38 -19.20 5.84
N GLY A 217 -4.29 -18.57 4.68
CA GLY A 217 -4.95 -19.02 3.45
C GLY A 217 -4.23 -18.69 2.15
N THR A 218 -3.20 -17.86 2.23
CA THR A 218 -2.31 -17.46 1.14
C THR A 218 -0.86 -17.62 1.58
N THR A 219 0.02 -17.76 0.62
CA THR A 219 1.46 -17.59 0.78
C THR A 219 1.91 -16.67 -0.34
N ASP A 220 2.41 -15.53 0.00
CA ASP A 220 2.72 -14.44 -0.92
C ASP A 220 4.20 -14.10 -0.82
N THR A 221 4.81 -13.68 -1.92
CA THR A 221 6.24 -13.35 -1.96
C THR A 221 6.47 -12.01 -2.63
N VAL A 222 7.45 -11.27 -2.12
CA VAL A 222 8.03 -10.13 -2.81
C VAL A 222 9.54 -10.28 -2.82
N SER A 223 10.15 -10.09 -3.97
CA SER A 223 11.61 -10.07 -4.10
C SER A 223 12.07 -8.65 -4.44
N TYR A 224 13.18 -8.27 -3.84
CA TYR A 224 13.88 -7.04 -4.14
C TYR A 224 15.19 -7.38 -4.86
N THR A 225 15.48 -6.65 -5.91
CA THR A 225 16.79 -6.65 -6.57
C THR A 225 17.19 -5.21 -6.83
N HIS A 226 18.33 -4.80 -6.32
CA HIS A 226 18.79 -3.41 -6.44
C HIS A 226 17.72 -2.38 -6.02
N LEU A 227 17.07 -2.61 -4.87
CA LEU A 227 15.97 -1.80 -4.31
C LEU A 227 14.66 -1.85 -5.11
N ARG A 228 14.53 -2.71 -6.12
CA ARG A 228 13.32 -2.86 -6.94
C ARG A 228 12.45 -3.99 -6.42
N ALA A 229 11.19 -3.70 -6.13
CA ALA A 229 10.23 -4.71 -5.71
C ALA A 229 9.65 -5.46 -6.91
N HIS A 230 9.68 -6.78 -6.87
CA HIS A 230 9.04 -7.68 -7.82
C HIS A 230 8.17 -8.66 -7.05
N GLU A 231 6.90 -8.73 -7.41
CA GLU A 231 5.98 -9.69 -6.82
C GLU A 231 5.95 -10.97 -7.63
N THR A 232 5.87 -12.09 -6.91
CA THR A 232 5.71 -13.41 -7.51
C THR A 232 4.64 -14.16 -6.72
N TYR A 233 3.69 -14.74 -7.40
CA TYR A 233 2.58 -15.53 -6.85
C TYR A 233 2.90 -17.01 -6.90
#